data_2cc2e109e33e4afdb833c8e95fb6e3ee
#
_entry.id   2cc2e109e33e4afdb833c8e95fb6e3ee
#
_cell.length_a   1.000
_cell.length_b   1.000
_cell.length_c   1.000
_cell.angle_alpha   90.00
_cell.angle_beta   90.00
_cell.angle_gamma   90.00
#
_symmetry.space_group_name_H-M   'P 1'
#
loop_
_entity.id
_entity.type
_entity.pdbx_description
1 polymer ?
#
loop_
_entity_poly.entity_id
_entity_poly.type
_entity_poly.pdbx_seq_one_letter_code
_entity_poly.pdbx_strand_id
1 'polypeptide(L)' 'MVTLEQIQQRLAEVIRQSGYTQTALAQKLSIGQQTISHYIKGDKLPALDTLANLCKILDVSPAYILCFED' A
#
# COMPACT_ATOMS: atom_id res chain seq x y z
N MET A 1 13.78 12.89 -9.29
CA MET A 1 13.49 11.51 -9.71
C MET A 1 12.75 10.78 -8.59
N VAL A 2 11.74 9.99 -8.91
CA VAL A 2 11.00 9.24 -7.90
C VAL A 2 11.88 8.14 -7.33
N THR A 3 11.86 7.95 -6.02
CA THR A 3 12.63 6.91 -5.33
C THR A 3 11.69 5.89 -4.70
N LEU A 4 12.23 4.70 -4.42
CA LEU A 4 11.47 3.67 -3.70
C LEU A 4 11.02 4.16 -2.33
N GLU A 5 11.83 4.97 -1.64
CA GLU A 5 11.47 5.53 -0.35
C GLU A 5 10.20 6.38 -0.43
N GLN A 6 10.10 7.22 -1.46
CA GLN A 6 8.92 8.06 -1.65
C GLN A 6 7.67 7.21 -1.87
N ILE A 7 7.79 6.15 -2.67
CA ILE A 7 6.69 5.22 -2.93
C ILE A 7 6.29 4.51 -1.64
N GLN A 8 7.27 4.02 -0.88
CA GLN A 8 7.03 3.34 0.38
C GLN A 8 6.31 4.24 1.39
N GLN A 9 6.72 5.50 1.47
CA GLN A 9 6.10 6.47 2.38
C GLN A 9 4.64 6.71 2.01
N ARG A 10 4.33 6.88 0.73
CA ARG A 10 2.95 7.10 0.29
C ARG A 10 2.09 5.86 0.48
N LEU A 11 2.64 4.69 0.21
CA LEU A 11 1.92 3.43 0.45
C LEU A 11 1.56 3.28 1.92
N ALA A 12 2.53 3.50 2.81
CA ALA A 12 2.29 3.42 4.25
C ALA A 12 1.23 4.44 4.69
N GLU A 13 1.30 5.65 4.16
CA GLU A 13 0.35 6.71 4.47
C GLU A 13 -1.08 6.32 4.10
N VAL A 14 -1.29 5.83 2.88
CA VAL A 14 -2.64 5.49 2.44
C VAL A 14 -3.20 4.31 3.24
N ILE A 15 -2.36 3.35 3.62
CA ILE A 15 -2.80 2.23 4.45
C ILE A 15 -3.21 2.73 5.83
N ARG A 16 -2.40 3.58 6.46
CA ARG A 16 -2.71 4.13 7.79
C ARG A 16 -3.98 4.95 7.80
N GLN A 17 -4.22 5.69 6.74
CA GLN A 17 -5.38 6.59 6.65
C GLN A 17 -6.65 5.89 6.18
N SER A 18 -6.56 4.63 5.76
CA SER A 18 -7.67 3.91 5.15
C SER A 18 -8.79 3.54 6.12
N GLY A 19 -8.48 3.46 7.40
CA GLY A 19 -9.42 2.97 8.41
C GLY A 19 -9.48 1.45 8.52
N TYR A 20 -8.84 0.71 7.63
CA TYR A 20 -8.75 -0.74 7.74
C TYR A 20 -7.74 -1.13 8.80
N THR A 21 -8.05 -2.18 9.58
CA THR A 21 -7.03 -2.84 10.39
C THR A 21 -6.11 -3.65 9.47
N GLN A 22 -4.91 -3.96 9.95
CA GLN A 22 -3.98 -4.78 9.17
C GLN A 22 -4.60 -6.14 8.85
N THR A 23 -5.27 -6.74 9.82
CA THR A 23 -5.92 -8.04 9.64
C THR A 23 -7.01 -7.97 8.58
N ALA A 24 -7.88 -6.96 8.65
CA ALA A 24 -8.98 -6.82 7.71
C ALA A 24 -8.46 -6.60 6.28
N LEU A 25 -7.46 -5.75 6.13
CA LEU A 25 -6.87 -5.47 4.82
C LEU A 25 -6.18 -6.71 4.24
N ALA A 26 -5.44 -7.43 5.08
CA ALA A 26 -4.78 -8.67 4.67
C ALA A 26 -5.79 -9.72 4.20
N GLN A 27 -6.92 -9.84 4.88
CA GLN A 27 -7.99 -10.76 4.48
C GLN A 27 -8.56 -10.37 3.11
N LYS A 28 -8.80 -9.10 2.88
CA LYS A 28 -9.34 -8.63 1.59
C LYS A 28 -8.38 -8.87 0.45
N LEU A 29 -7.09 -8.81 0.71
CA LEU A 29 -6.05 -9.04 -0.30
C LEU A 29 -5.61 -10.51 -0.38
N SER A 30 -6.11 -11.36 0.49
CA SER A 30 -5.71 -12.78 0.59
C SER A 30 -4.20 -12.94 0.80
N ILE A 31 -3.64 -12.10 1.66
CA ILE A 31 -2.22 -12.15 2.03
C ILE A 31 -2.09 -12.16 3.55
N GLY A 32 -0.88 -12.40 4.04
CA GLY A 32 -0.63 -12.41 5.47
C GLY A 32 -0.62 -11.04 6.10
N GLN A 33 -1.06 -10.95 7.35
CA GLN A 33 -1.03 -9.71 8.12
C GLN A 33 0.39 -9.15 8.22
N GLN A 34 1.39 -10.01 8.32
CA GLN A 34 2.79 -9.59 8.40
C GLN A 34 3.22 -8.85 7.14
N THR A 35 2.68 -9.22 5.98
CA THR A 35 2.98 -8.55 4.72
C THR A 35 2.50 -7.10 4.78
N ILE A 36 1.30 -6.86 5.29
CA ILE A 36 0.79 -5.50 5.47
C ILE A 36 1.69 -4.71 6.43
N SER A 37 2.11 -5.34 7.51
CA SER A 37 3.02 -4.72 8.47
C SER A 37 4.33 -4.27 7.80
N HIS A 38 4.88 -5.09 6.91
CA HIS A 38 6.10 -4.72 6.19
C HIS A 38 5.87 -3.56 5.22
N TYR A 39 4.71 -3.49 4.58
CA TYR A 39 4.38 -2.34 3.73
C TYR A 39 4.35 -1.04 4.54
N ILE A 40 3.77 -1.08 5.75
CA ILE A 40 3.70 0.08 6.64
C ILE A 40 5.09 0.50 7.12
N LYS A 41 5.94 -0.47 7.44
CA LYS A 41 7.32 -0.20 7.87
C LYS A 41 8.21 0.33 6.74
N GLY A 42 7.83 0.06 5.50
CA GLY A 42 8.61 0.50 4.34
C GLY A 42 9.77 -0.41 3.99
N ASP A 43 9.78 -1.66 4.47
CA ASP A 43 10.84 -2.60 4.15
C ASP A 43 10.43 -3.64 3.10
N LYS A 44 9.23 -3.49 2.52
CA LYS A 44 8.75 -4.35 1.45
C LYS A 44 7.74 -3.60 0.59
N LEU A 45 7.76 -3.85 -0.71
CA LEU A 45 6.78 -3.32 -1.64
C LEU A 45 5.92 -4.45 -2.20
N PRO A 46 4.64 -4.17 -2.49
CA PRO A 46 3.77 -5.16 -3.09
C PRO A 46 4.16 -5.44 -4.55
N ALA A 47 3.86 -6.65 -5.02
CA ALA A 47 3.89 -6.95 -6.43
C ALA A 47 2.85 -6.09 -7.16
N LEU A 48 2.99 -5.96 -8.47
CA LEU A 48 2.15 -5.04 -9.25
C LEU A 48 0.67 -5.38 -9.16
N ASP A 49 0.32 -6.67 -9.18
CA ASP A 49 -1.07 -7.10 -9.05
C ASP A 49 -1.62 -6.81 -7.66
N THR A 50 -0.82 -7.04 -6.62
CA THR A 50 -1.21 -6.71 -5.26
C THR A 50 -1.41 -5.20 -5.10
N LEU A 51 -0.53 -4.40 -5.68
CA LEU A 51 -0.67 -2.95 -5.67
C LEU A 51 -1.97 -2.50 -6.33
N ALA A 52 -2.29 -3.07 -7.50
CA ALA A 52 -3.52 -2.74 -8.20
C ALA A 52 -4.76 -3.06 -7.36
N ASN A 53 -4.78 -4.25 -6.74
CA ASN A 53 -5.90 -4.66 -5.90
C ASN A 53 -6.00 -3.80 -4.64
N LEU A 54 -4.87 -3.44 -4.05
CA LEU A 54 -4.84 -2.56 -2.88
C LEU A 54 -5.42 -1.19 -3.22
N CYS A 55 -5.06 -0.63 -4.36
CA CYS A 55 -5.60 0.65 -4.80
C CYS A 55 -7.11 0.60 -4.99
N LYS A 56 -7.63 -0.51 -5.53
CA LYS A 56 -9.07 -0.70 -5.70
C LYS A 56 -9.79 -0.78 -4.36
N ILE A 57 -9.24 -1.55 -3.43
CA ILE A 57 -9.85 -1.75 -2.11
C ILE A 57 -9.84 -0.44 -1.32
N LEU A 58 -8.75 0.29 -1.36
CA LEU A 58 -8.60 1.54 -0.61
C LEU A 58 -9.18 2.75 -1.34
N ASP A 59 -9.61 2.57 -2.59
CA ASP A 59 -10.13 3.64 -3.44
C ASP A 59 -9.13 4.79 -3.56
N VAL A 60 -7.89 4.45 -3.86
CA VAL A 60 -6.83 5.44 -4.07
C VAL A 60 -6.23 5.27 -5.46
N SER A 61 -5.72 6.36 -6.01
CA SER A 61 -5.06 6.36 -7.30
C SER A 61 -3.70 5.70 -7.20
N PRO A 62 -3.39 4.70 -8.06
CA PRO A 62 -2.01 4.19 -8.11
C PRO A 62 -1.01 5.28 -8.50
N ALA A 63 -1.42 6.27 -9.27
CA ALA A 63 -0.54 7.38 -9.64
C ALA A 63 -0.11 8.19 -8.41
N TYR A 64 -0.96 8.32 -7.39
CA TYR A 64 -0.59 8.96 -6.15
C TYR A 64 0.51 8.16 -5.42
N ILE A 65 0.31 6.86 -5.28
CA ILE A 65 1.28 6.00 -4.59
C ILE A 65 2.61 6.00 -5.34
N LEU A 66 2.57 5.98 -6.66
CA LEU A 66 3.78 5.96 -7.50
C LEU A 66 4.41 7.34 -7.67
N CYS A 67 3.88 8.35 -7.02
CA CYS A 67 4.40 9.71 -7.03
C CYS A 67 4.30 10.40 -8.41
N PHE A 68 3.29 10.05 -9.19
CA PHE A 68 2.98 10.70 -10.46
C PHE A 68 2.06 11.90 -10.26
N GLU A 69 1.37 11.96 -9.13
CA GLU A 69 0.51 13.08 -8.76
C GLU A 69 0.62 13.35 -7.26
N ASP A 70 0.21 14.52 -6.83
CA ASP A 70 0.31 14.93 -5.42
C ASP A 70 -0.86 14.43 -4.56
#